data_413d4d2f54b423574b5023524a5aacff
#
_entry.id   413d4d2f54b423574b5023524a5aacff
#
_cell.length_a   1.000
_cell.length_b   1.000
_cell.length_c   1.000
_cell.angle_alpha   90.00
_cell.angle_beta   90.00
_cell.angle_gamma   90.00
#
_symmetry.space_group_name_H-M   'P 1'
#
loop_
_entity.id
_entity.type
_entity.pdbx_description
1 polymer ?
#
loop_
_entity_poly.entity_id
_entity_poly.type
_entity_poly.pdbx_seq_one_letter_code
_entity_poly.pdbx_strand_id
1 'polypeptide(L)'
;MRTPTPAVLILLSSVCAFGKYYEANRYDVKLHLDSRGGLTVTETVAFRFVAGPFSYVFREIAATETDGIENVQASMDGQPCASGTGPGEVEILGSSPVMVRWHFAEILSGTHTFTVQYRAAGTVRPSGDAQTLVWRVLPQQRSYGIGASAIDLEYPPGVAPRAVALRSGAPDFEIGHGSAHAMMVNPPMAADVILNAQFPAGSFTGPAPAWQAAEVRRERDFRRGLRDGAVVSAILVALACLWMFRIRADARPGATGLGYDMTIVSPPSSLPPALAGRLIGKAGGLGTLLDLARRGVLRIEEFKGGFLRSRQFQVVWIDGSAQLALHERVLLGLVFRQGETIVPIQSFLSQRARGAKFVAALREELKAAGLIDDTRARARLRLLVAGGIGLAAGAALLAMGIASGKPAEFSYLAAGAMVVGGAMAAAGVLGLILGSIQPVWSDAGAVAAAQWKSFARYLAQAGLGRAALPDPAECELLLPYAAAFGWAAHLLMQQKKRGGFALPPWFQAFQTSDGSDFNAFAALMVCDSQGSGGGGGFGGGGGASGGGASGAG
;
A
#
# COMPACT_ATOMS: atom_id res chain seq x y z
N MET A 1 26.70 10.31 60.71
CA MET A 1 25.55 9.40 60.90
C MET A 1 24.92 9.12 59.54
N ARG A 2 25.18 7.94 58.98
CA ARG A 2 24.60 7.48 57.70
C ARG A 2 23.52 6.49 58.03
N THR A 3 22.31 6.75 57.64
CA THR A 3 21.14 5.86 57.73
C THR A 3 21.20 4.82 56.61
N PRO A 4 21.00 3.53 56.88
CA PRO A 4 20.92 2.49 55.84
C PRO A 4 19.53 2.42 55.22
N THR A 5 19.48 2.40 53.90
CA THR A 5 18.28 2.15 53.09
C THR A 5 17.92 0.66 53.14
N PRO A 6 16.65 0.26 53.39
CA PRO A 6 16.26 -1.13 53.35
C PRO A 6 16.14 -1.62 51.87
N ALA A 7 16.89 -2.67 51.56
CA ALA A 7 16.75 -3.42 50.32
C ALA A 7 15.42 -4.22 50.35
N VAL A 8 14.50 -3.86 49.48
CA VAL A 8 13.27 -4.63 49.23
C VAL A 8 13.63 -5.84 48.37
N LEU A 9 13.61 -7.02 48.98
CA LEU A 9 13.77 -8.29 48.31
C LEU A 9 12.44 -8.64 47.59
N ILE A 10 12.36 -8.42 46.29
CA ILE A 10 11.23 -8.89 45.48
C ILE A 10 11.45 -10.36 45.18
N LEU A 11 10.75 -11.23 45.92
CA LEU A 11 10.60 -12.63 45.58
C LEU A 11 9.74 -12.72 44.30
N LEU A 12 10.37 -12.91 43.16
CA LEU A 12 9.71 -13.38 41.94
C LEU A 12 9.30 -14.85 42.17
N SER A 13 8.06 -15.05 42.59
CA SER A 13 7.40 -16.35 42.49
C SER A 13 7.16 -16.63 41.00
N SER A 14 8.06 -17.40 40.40
CA SER A 14 7.85 -18.01 39.09
C SER A 14 6.67 -18.97 39.20
N VAL A 15 5.46 -18.50 38.87
CA VAL A 15 4.33 -19.35 38.57
C VAL A 15 4.70 -20.10 37.31
N CYS A 16 5.18 -21.34 37.43
CA CYS A 16 5.25 -22.28 36.31
C CYS A 16 3.80 -22.49 35.85
N ALA A 17 3.40 -21.79 34.81
CA ALA A 17 2.20 -22.12 34.05
C ALA A 17 2.47 -23.46 33.38
N PHE A 18 2.08 -24.55 34.05
CA PHE A 18 2.02 -25.88 33.43
C PHE A 18 1.01 -25.78 32.30
N GLY A 19 1.49 -25.72 31.03
CA GLY A 19 0.62 -25.74 29.85
C GLY A 19 -0.22 -27.03 29.87
N LYS A 20 -1.49 -26.92 29.52
CA LYS A 20 -2.37 -28.08 29.32
C LYS A 20 -1.73 -29.03 28.31
N TYR A 21 -1.66 -30.32 28.66
CA TYR A 21 -1.09 -31.35 27.81
C TYR A 21 -2.01 -32.56 27.69
N TYR A 22 -2.32 -32.95 26.47
CA TYR A 22 -3.15 -34.08 26.11
C TYR A 22 -2.74 -34.65 24.76
N GLU A 23 -3.05 -35.90 24.50
CA GLU A 23 -2.80 -36.61 23.27
C GLU A 23 -3.95 -37.55 22.92
N ALA A 24 -4.12 -37.90 21.67
CA ALA A 24 -5.04 -38.93 21.24
C ALA A 24 -4.27 -40.26 21.14
N ASN A 25 -4.53 -41.18 22.05
CA ASN A 25 -3.97 -42.54 21.96
C ASN A 25 -4.42 -43.19 20.65
N ARG A 26 -5.67 -42.94 20.26
CA ARG A 26 -6.29 -43.50 19.07
C ARG A 26 -7.33 -42.55 18.50
N TYR A 27 -7.39 -42.45 17.15
CA TYR A 27 -8.37 -41.70 16.40
C TYR A 27 -8.87 -42.54 15.22
N ASP A 28 -10.01 -43.23 15.37
CA ASP A 28 -10.57 -44.11 14.34
C ASP A 28 -11.67 -43.44 13.57
N VAL A 29 -11.69 -43.67 12.27
CA VAL A 29 -12.69 -43.09 11.35
C VAL A 29 -13.33 -44.19 10.53
N LYS A 30 -14.65 -44.37 10.70
CA LYS A 30 -15.49 -45.24 9.85
C LYS A 30 -16.29 -44.42 8.91
N LEU A 31 -16.19 -44.75 7.63
CA LEU A 31 -16.86 -44.12 6.51
C LEU A 31 -17.80 -45.16 5.87
N HIS A 32 -19.10 -44.95 5.91
CA HIS A 32 -20.07 -45.83 5.30
C HIS A 32 -20.79 -45.13 4.17
N LEU A 33 -20.60 -45.60 2.92
CA LEU A 33 -21.28 -45.14 1.73
C LEU A 33 -22.56 -45.95 1.50
N ASP A 34 -23.69 -45.26 1.42
CA ASP A 34 -24.93 -45.88 0.99
C ASP A 34 -25.02 -46.01 -0.54
N SER A 35 -26.01 -46.76 -1.05
CA SER A 35 -26.23 -46.97 -2.50
C SER A 35 -26.58 -45.69 -3.29
N ARG A 36 -26.91 -44.59 -2.59
CA ARG A 36 -27.16 -43.28 -3.17
C ARG A 36 -25.96 -42.37 -3.14
N GLY A 37 -24.82 -42.81 -2.54
CA GLY A 37 -23.62 -42.00 -2.39
C GLY A 37 -23.65 -41.04 -1.19
N GLY A 38 -24.60 -41.24 -0.26
CA GLY A 38 -24.58 -40.54 1.04
C GLY A 38 -23.52 -41.17 1.94
N LEU A 39 -22.74 -40.35 2.65
CA LEU A 39 -21.66 -40.77 3.51
C LEU A 39 -22.06 -40.61 4.97
N THR A 40 -22.09 -41.72 5.72
CA THR A 40 -22.16 -41.67 7.18
C THR A 40 -20.74 -41.79 7.73
N VAL A 41 -20.36 -40.83 8.56
CA VAL A 41 -19.05 -40.77 9.16
C VAL A 41 -19.19 -40.99 10.66
N THR A 42 -18.37 -41.89 11.20
CA THR A 42 -18.21 -42.07 12.64
C THR A 42 -16.74 -41.85 13.01
N GLU A 43 -16.48 -40.81 13.76
CA GLU A 43 -15.14 -40.50 14.30
C GLU A 43 -15.13 -40.87 15.79
N THR A 44 -14.15 -41.67 16.21
CA THR A 44 -13.96 -42.06 17.60
C THR A 44 -12.56 -41.72 18.03
N VAL A 45 -12.42 -40.85 19.04
CA VAL A 45 -11.14 -40.42 19.58
C VAL A 45 -11.01 -40.75 21.05
N ALA A 46 -9.95 -41.45 21.40
CA ALA A 46 -9.57 -41.73 22.78
C ALA A 46 -8.47 -40.76 23.23
N PHE A 47 -8.85 -39.71 23.95
CA PHE A 47 -7.92 -38.73 24.49
C PHE A 47 -7.36 -39.20 25.84
N ARG A 48 -6.04 -39.08 26.00
CA ARG A 48 -5.34 -39.15 27.25
C ARG A 48 -4.98 -37.74 27.72
N PHE A 49 -5.63 -37.26 28.75
CA PHE A 49 -5.35 -36.02 29.43
C PHE A 49 -4.23 -36.22 30.44
N VAL A 50 -3.17 -35.41 30.38
CA VAL A 50 -1.96 -35.60 31.23
C VAL A 50 -1.81 -34.47 32.22
N ALA A 51 -2.05 -33.23 31.80
CA ALA A 51 -1.97 -32.05 32.64
C ALA A 51 -3.10 -31.06 32.28
N GLY A 52 -4.08 -30.94 33.21
CA GLY A 52 -5.27 -30.07 33.07
C GLY A 52 -5.18 -28.79 33.87
N PRO A 53 -6.33 -28.10 34.10
CA PRO A 53 -7.70 -28.62 34.01
C PRO A 53 -8.32 -28.64 32.62
N PHE A 54 -9.16 -29.63 32.30
CA PHE A 54 -9.97 -29.70 31.07
C PHE A 54 -11.43 -29.87 31.44
N SER A 55 -12.33 -29.19 30.74
CA SER A 55 -13.79 -29.23 30.93
C SER A 55 -14.59 -29.44 29.65
N TYR A 56 -13.94 -29.38 28.49
CA TYR A 56 -14.58 -29.65 27.21
C TYR A 56 -13.59 -30.19 26.17
N VAL A 57 -14.14 -30.85 25.17
CA VAL A 57 -13.48 -31.26 23.92
C VAL A 57 -14.35 -30.75 22.75
N PHE A 58 -13.73 -30.35 21.64
CA PHE A 58 -14.48 -29.91 20.47
C PHE A 58 -13.95 -30.53 19.18
N ARG A 59 -14.86 -30.68 18.22
CA ARG A 59 -14.59 -31.09 16.86
C ARG A 59 -15.32 -30.15 15.88
N GLU A 60 -14.59 -29.51 15.01
CA GLU A 60 -15.13 -28.76 13.87
C GLU A 60 -15.21 -29.68 12.64
N ILE A 61 -16.40 -29.84 12.07
CA ILE A 61 -16.66 -30.63 10.88
C ILE A 61 -16.89 -29.67 9.73
N ALA A 62 -15.94 -29.62 8.79
CA ALA A 62 -16.07 -28.80 7.61
C ALA A 62 -17.15 -29.37 6.67
N ALA A 63 -18.09 -28.52 6.24
CA ALA A 63 -19.14 -28.89 5.28
C ALA A 63 -18.78 -28.50 3.83
N THR A 64 -17.53 -28.15 3.56
CA THR A 64 -17.04 -27.84 2.22
C THR A 64 -17.06 -29.08 1.34
N GLU A 65 -17.44 -28.91 0.06
CA GLU A 65 -17.63 -30.01 -0.90
C GLU A 65 -18.66 -31.06 -0.45
N THR A 66 -19.71 -30.61 0.26
CA THR A 66 -20.89 -31.42 0.64
C THR A 66 -22.18 -30.63 0.39
N ASP A 67 -23.32 -31.32 0.30
CA ASP A 67 -24.65 -30.69 0.29
C ASP A 67 -25.18 -30.40 1.70
N GLY A 68 -24.37 -30.65 2.73
CA GLY A 68 -24.65 -30.38 4.15
C GLY A 68 -24.26 -31.53 5.06
N ILE A 69 -24.16 -31.20 6.34
CA ILE A 69 -23.93 -32.17 7.45
C ILE A 69 -25.25 -32.29 8.23
N GLU A 70 -25.73 -33.50 8.39
CA GLU A 70 -27.01 -33.80 9.01
C GLU A 70 -26.87 -34.90 10.07
N ASN A 71 -27.91 -35.05 10.91
CA ASN A 71 -28.03 -36.13 11.89
C ASN A 71 -26.78 -36.29 12.80
N VAL A 72 -26.28 -35.18 13.29
CA VAL A 72 -25.09 -35.19 14.20
C VAL A 72 -25.49 -35.75 15.54
N GLN A 73 -24.85 -36.86 15.92
CA GLN A 73 -25.00 -37.52 17.22
C GLN A 73 -23.64 -37.62 17.89
N ALA A 74 -23.61 -37.47 19.22
CA ALA A 74 -22.37 -37.51 19.97
C ALA A 74 -22.51 -38.36 21.23
N SER A 75 -21.44 -39.04 21.56
CA SER A 75 -21.37 -39.84 22.78
C SER A 75 -20.02 -39.63 23.48
N MET A 76 -19.97 -39.87 24.78
CA MET A 76 -18.78 -39.88 25.61
C MET A 76 -18.73 -41.15 26.41
N ASP A 77 -17.60 -41.87 26.38
CA ASP A 77 -17.37 -43.16 27.03
C ASP A 77 -18.46 -44.20 26.72
N GLY A 78 -18.94 -44.18 25.47
CA GLY A 78 -20.00 -45.08 24.99
C GLY A 78 -21.42 -44.68 25.39
N GLN A 79 -21.62 -43.62 26.16
CA GLN A 79 -22.93 -43.12 26.56
C GLN A 79 -23.35 -41.96 25.65
N PRO A 80 -24.56 -41.97 25.04
CA PRO A 80 -25.07 -40.86 24.28
C PRO A 80 -25.19 -39.59 25.11
N CYS A 81 -24.75 -38.44 24.56
CA CYS A 81 -24.85 -37.16 25.23
C CYS A 81 -26.17 -36.46 24.90
N ALA A 82 -26.83 -35.91 25.90
CA ALA A 82 -27.97 -35.01 25.69
C ALA A 82 -27.49 -33.66 25.17
N SER A 83 -28.37 -32.93 24.47
CA SER A 83 -28.05 -31.57 24.01
C SER A 83 -28.04 -30.59 25.15
N GLY A 84 -26.96 -29.81 25.30
CA GLY A 84 -26.79 -28.80 26.35
C GLY A 84 -25.34 -28.44 26.59
N THR A 85 -25.10 -27.66 27.67
CA THR A 85 -23.77 -27.14 28.01
C THR A 85 -23.31 -27.62 29.41
N GLY A 86 -24.09 -28.46 30.06
CA GLY A 86 -23.76 -29.08 31.35
C GLY A 86 -22.81 -30.26 31.22
N PRO A 87 -22.20 -30.73 32.34
CA PRO A 87 -21.33 -31.89 32.34
C PRO A 87 -22.08 -33.15 31.84
N GLY A 88 -21.52 -33.85 30.85
CA GLY A 88 -22.13 -34.98 30.16
C GLY A 88 -23.01 -34.63 28.99
N GLU A 89 -23.15 -33.36 28.68
CA GLU A 89 -23.94 -32.84 27.55
C GLU A 89 -23.06 -32.45 26.34
N VAL A 90 -23.69 -32.29 25.19
CA VAL A 90 -23.04 -31.85 23.94
C VAL A 90 -23.74 -30.62 23.36
N GLU A 91 -22.94 -29.65 22.97
CA GLU A 91 -23.39 -28.47 22.26
C GLU A 91 -23.02 -28.61 20.77
N ILE A 92 -24.01 -28.47 19.86
CA ILE A 92 -23.84 -28.53 18.41
C ILE A 92 -24.18 -27.17 17.84
N LEU A 93 -23.20 -26.51 17.22
CA LEU A 93 -23.30 -25.12 16.73
C LEU A 93 -22.95 -25.04 15.24
N GLY A 94 -23.62 -24.11 14.56
CA GLY A 94 -23.32 -23.79 13.17
C GLY A 94 -23.83 -24.85 12.18
N SER A 95 -23.62 -24.58 10.89
CA SER A 95 -23.97 -25.47 9.79
C SER A 95 -22.82 -25.65 8.79
N SER A 96 -21.89 -24.71 8.75
CA SER A 96 -20.69 -24.75 7.89
C SER A 96 -19.62 -23.79 8.43
N PRO A 97 -18.67 -24.25 9.25
CA PRO A 97 -18.55 -25.61 9.81
C PRO A 97 -19.59 -25.93 10.88
N VAL A 98 -19.79 -27.21 11.13
CA VAL A 98 -20.53 -27.70 12.29
C VAL A 98 -19.54 -27.93 13.41
N MET A 99 -19.74 -27.26 14.55
CA MET A 99 -18.93 -27.45 15.76
C MET A 99 -19.67 -28.35 16.75
N VAL A 100 -19.04 -29.41 17.15
CA VAL A 100 -19.52 -30.33 18.19
C VAL A 100 -18.63 -30.15 19.40
N ARG A 101 -19.20 -29.79 20.56
CA ARG A 101 -18.47 -29.57 21.81
C ARG A 101 -19.05 -30.42 22.92
N TRP A 102 -18.27 -31.36 23.43
CA TRP A 102 -18.61 -32.16 24.59
C TRP A 102 -18.21 -31.41 25.87
N HIS A 103 -19.12 -31.30 26.82
CA HIS A 103 -18.90 -30.71 28.12
C HIS A 103 -18.81 -31.83 29.17
N PHE A 104 -17.86 -31.74 30.10
CA PHE A 104 -17.71 -32.71 31.18
C PHE A 104 -17.22 -32.01 32.45
N ALA A 105 -17.33 -32.72 33.61
CA ALA A 105 -16.80 -32.21 34.85
C ALA A 105 -15.28 -32.01 34.72
N GLU A 106 -14.75 -30.97 35.35
CA GLU A 106 -13.34 -30.62 35.27
C GLU A 106 -12.45 -31.81 35.69
N ILE A 107 -11.49 -32.15 34.83
CA ILE A 107 -10.52 -33.21 35.06
C ILE A 107 -9.09 -32.69 34.93
N LEU A 108 -8.19 -33.18 35.76
CA LEU A 108 -6.75 -32.88 35.69
C LEU A 108 -6.01 -33.87 34.79
N SER A 109 -6.40 -35.14 34.87
CA SER A 109 -5.84 -36.23 34.08
C SER A 109 -6.85 -37.37 33.96
N GLY A 110 -6.67 -38.21 32.95
CA GLY A 110 -7.56 -39.34 32.70
C GLY A 110 -7.61 -39.72 31.23
N THR A 111 -8.37 -40.75 30.91
CA THR A 111 -8.62 -41.15 29.53
C THR A 111 -10.13 -41.17 29.27
N HIS A 112 -10.58 -40.48 28.24
CA HIS A 112 -11.99 -40.47 27.83
C HIS A 112 -12.09 -40.66 26.32
N THR A 113 -13.17 -41.33 25.91
CA THR A 113 -13.45 -41.64 24.51
C THR A 113 -14.65 -40.83 24.06
N PHE A 114 -14.44 -40.02 23.01
CA PHE A 114 -15.46 -39.18 22.37
C PHE A 114 -15.79 -39.73 21.01
N THR A 115 -17.07 -39.90 20.71
CA THR A 115 -17.52 -40.35 19.40
C THR A 115 -18.51 -39.35 18.84
N VAL A 116 -18.32 -38.98 17.57
CA VAL A 116 -19.32 -38.26 16.79
C VAL A 116 -19.71 -39.05 15.55
N GLN A 117 -21.00 -39.16 15.31
CA GLN A 117 -21.55 -39.70 14.07
C GLN A 117 -22.37 -38.65 13.37
N TYR A 118 -22.22 -38.56 12.07
CA TYR A 118 -22.96 -37.61 11.25
C TYR A 118 -23.14 -38.15 9.82
N ARG A 119 -24.10 -37.58 9.08
CA ARG A 119 -24.30 -37.85 7.67
C ARG A 119 -23.85 -36.64 6.86
N ALA A 120 -23.00 -36.87 5.86
CA ALA A 120 -22.63 -35.89 4.85
C ALA A 120 -23.32 -36.22 3.53
N ALA A 121 -24.14 -35.30 3.03
CA ALA A 121 -24.82 -35.44 1.75
C ALA A 121 -23.95 -34.91 0.60
N GLY A 122 -24.12 -35.48 -0.60
CA GLY A 122 -23.46 -35.01 -1.82
C GLY A 122 -21.94 -35.18 -1.82
N THR A 123 -21.40 -36.21 -1.15
CA THR A 123 -19.95 -36.44 -1.03
C THR A 123 -19.34 -37.15 -2.23
N VAL A 124 -20.14 -38.00 -2.92
CA VAL A 124 -19.70 -38.70 -4.13
C VAL A 124 -19.99 -37.85 -5.34
N ARG A 125 -18.95 -37.48 -6.07
CA ARG A 125 -19.03 -36.61 -7.25
C ARG A 125 -18.75 -37.37 -8.56
N PRO A 126 -19.48 -37.13 -9.66
CA PRO A 126 -19.10 -37.61 -10.97
C PRO A 126 -17.80 -36.92 -11.43
N SER A 127 -16.86 -37.70 -11.96
CA SER A 127 -15.57 -37.25 -12.47
C SER A 127 -15.18 -38.02 -13.70
N GLY A 128 -15.59 -37.55 -14.89
CA GLY A 128 -15.43 -38.27 -16.16
C GLY A 128 -16.19 -39.59 -16.19
N ASP A 129 -15.47 -40.72 -16.34
CA ASP A 129 -16.00 -42.09 -16.37
C ASP A 129 -16.02 -42.77 -14.99
N ALA A 130 -15.83 -41.98 -13.91
CA ALA A 130 -15.79 -42.44 -12.53
C ALA A 130 -16.71 -41.63 -11.62
N GLN A 131 -16.99 -42.19 -10.45
CA GLN A 131 -17.57 -41.50 -9.31
C GLN A 131 -16.52 -41.46 -8.19
N THR A 132 -16.23 -40.30 -7.64
CA THR A 132 -15.11 -40.11 -6.72
C THR A 132 -15.58 -39.58 -5.36
N LEU A 133 -15.14 -40.22 -4.28
CA LEU A 133 -15.22 -39.73 -2.92
C LEU A 133 -13.87 -39.12 -2.54
N VAL A 134 -13.86 -37.86 -2.13
CA VAL A 134 -12.70 -37.20 -1.52
C VAL A 134 -13.10 -36.76 -0.12
N TRP A 135 -12.44 -37.31 0.90
CA TRP A 135 -12.82 -37.03 2.28
C TRP A 135 -11.60 -36.82 3.18
N ARG A 136 -11.59 -35.75 3.95
CA ARG A 136 -10.54 -35.50 4.96
C ARG A 136 -10.84 -36.31 6.21
N VAL A 137 -10.03 -37.34 6.46
CA VAL A 137 -10.27 -38.30 7.52
C VAL A 137 -9.76 -37.88 8.90
N LEU A 138 -8.72 -37.03 8.95
CA LEU A 138 -8.21 -36.48 10.21
C LEU A 138 -8.35 -34.95 10.23
N PRO A 139 -8.52 -34.32 11.41
CA PRO A 139 -8.55 -32.86 11.54
C PRO A 139 -7.26 -32.24 11.02
N GLN A 140 -7.37 -31.23 10.17
CA GLN A 140 -6.21 -30.52 9.59
C GLN A 140 -5.47 -29.69 10.65
N GLN A 141 -6.20 -29.02 11.51
CA GLN A 141 -5.65 -28.25 12.62
C GLN A 141 -5.93 -28.96 13.94
N ARG A 142 -4.91 -29.55 14.51
CA ARG A 142 -4.96 -30.20 15.80
C ARG A 142 -3.75 -29.80 16.64
N SER A 143 -3.96 -29.62 17.93
CA SER A 143 -2.91 -29.27 18.89
C SER A 143 -2.38 -30.49 19.65
N TYR A 144 -2.69 -31.71 19.21
CA TYR A 144 -2.36 -32.97 19.84
C TYR A 144 -1.83 -34.00 18.85
N GLY A 145 -0.94 -34.87 19.35
CA GLY A 145 -0.48 -36.04 18.61
C GLY A 145 -1.53 -37.14 18.57
N ILE A 146 -1.50 -37.99 17.54
CA ILE A 146 -2.31 -39.20 17.40
C ILE A 146 -1.37 -40.39 17.39
N GLY A 147 -1.52 -41.33 18.31
CA GLY A 147 -0.69 -42.54 18.39
C GLY A 147 -1.01 -43.53 17.26
N ALA A 148 -2.29 -43.82 17.02
CA ALA A 148 -2.74 -44.69 15.94
C ALA A 148 -4.08 -44.25 15.40
N SER A 149 -4.35 -44.55 14.12
CA SER A 149 -5.64 -44.30 13.48
C SER A 149 -6.01 -45.46 12.55
N ALA A 150 -7.20 -46.02 12.73
CA ALA A 150 -7.81 -46.95 11.78
C ALA A 150 -8.79 -46.18 10.88
N ILE A 151 -8.74 -46.43 9.59
CA ILE A 151 -9.61 -45.83 8.59
C ILE A 151 -10.33 -46.97 7.87
N ASP A 152 -11.63 -47.05 8.07
CA ASP A 152 -12.50 -48.06 7.49
C ASP A 152 -13.45 -47.39 6.49
N LEU A 153 -13.40 -47.78 5.24
CA LEU A 153 -14.35 -47.38 4.22
C LEU A 153 -15.26 -48.58 3.84
N GLU A 154 -16.52 -48.50 4.18
CA GLU A 154 -17.54 -49.45 3.78
C GLU A 154 -18.35 -48.92 2.58
N TYR A 155 -18.63 -49.77 1.61
CA TYR A 155 -19.40 -49.43 0.42
C TYR A 155 -20.38 -50.56 0.02
N PRO A 156 -21.40 -50.31 -0.78
CA PRO A 156 -22.45 -51.29 -1.10
C PRO A 156 -21.89 -52.58 -1.71
N PRO A 157 -22.42 -53.75 -1.31
CA PRO A 157 -22.04 -55.03 -1.92
C PRO A 157 -22.23 -55.01 -3.46
N GLY A 158 -21.23 -55.52 -4.18
CA GLY A 158 -21.23 -55.52 -5.65
C GLY A 158 -20.61 -54.27 -6.30
N VAL A 159 -20.27 -53.25 -5.52
CA VAL A 159 -19.50 -52.10 -5.97
C VAL A 159 -18.02 -52.39 -5.67
N ALA A 160 -17.15 -52.35 -6.68
CA ALA A 160 -15.72 -52.48 -6.52
C ALA A 160 -15.03 -51.13 -6.83
N PRO A 161 -14.24 -50.57 -5.91
CA PRO A 161 -13.49 -49.36 -6.20
C PRO A 161 -12.40 -49.64 -7.25
N ARG A 162 -12.13 -48.70 -8.15
CA ARG A 162 -10.98 -48.73 -9.06
C ARG A 162 -9.67 -48.46 -8.32
N ALA A 163 -9.74 -47.57 -7.35
CA ALA A 163 -8.61 -47.18 -6.50
C ALA A 163 -9.09 -46.62 -5.17
N VAL A 164 -8.39 -46.92 -4.08
CA VAL A 164 -8.56 -46.30 -2.77
C VAL A 164 -7.16 -45.95 -2.26
N ALA A 165 -6.92 -44.67 -1.97
CA ALA A 165 -5.62 -44.20 -1.53
C ALA A 165 -5.74 -43.04 -0.55
N LEU A 166 -4.74 -42.89 0.34
CA LEU A 166 -4.58 -41.69 1.14
C LEU A 166 -3.57 -40.75 0.49
N ARG A 167 -3.92 -39.50 0.35
CA ARG A 167 -2.99 -38.45 -0.04
C ARG A 167 -2.15 -38.11 1.21
N SER A 168 -0.91 -38.42 1.25
CA SER A 168 0.11 -38.09 2.28
C SER A 168 1.06 -39.25 2.64
N GLY A 169 1.23 -40.21 1.74
CA GLY A 169 2.22 -41.29 1.91
C GLY A 169 1.89 -42.27 3.05
N ALA A 170 0.63 -42.47 3.31
CA ALA A 170 0.12 -43.47 4.25
C ALA A 170 0.16 -44.87 3.63
N PRO A 171 0.07 -45.94 4.46
CA PRO A 171 0.02 -47.30 3.97
C PRO A 171 -1.12 -47.52 2.98
N ASP A 172 -0.94 -48.47 2.09
CA ASP A 172 -1.95 -48.88 1.13
C ASP A 172 -3.20 -49.44 1.84
N PHE A 173 -4.36 -49.25 1.20
CA PHE A 173 -5.59 -49.85 1.70
C PHE A 173 -5.63 -51.37 1.41
N GLU A 174 -5.98 -52.12 2.39
CA GLU A 174 -6.43 -53.52 2.20
C GLU A 174 -7.87 -53.51 1.71
N ILE A 175 -8.03 -53.81 0.41
CA ILE A 175 -9.35 -53.77 -0.25
C ILE A 175 -9.99 -55.16 -0.19
N GLY A 176 -11.14 -55.25 0.49
CA GLY A 176 -11.97 -56.44 0.58
C GLY A 176 -13.28 -56.34 -0.19
N HIS A 177 -14.17 -57.33 -0.02
CA HIS A 177 -15.51 -57.32 -0.58
C HIS A 177 -16.43 -56.39 0.22
N GLY A 178 -16.66 -55.18 -0.30
CA GLY A 178 -17.53 -54.17 0.33
C GLY A 178 -16.85 -53.30 1.38
N SER A 179 -15.56 -53.43 1.57
CA SER A 179 -14.80 -52.60 2.51
C SER A 179 -13.35 -52.39 2.10
N ALA A 180 -12.74 -51.29 2.56
CA ALA A 180 -11.32 -50.99 2.45
C ALA A 180 -10.84 -50.51 3.81
N HIS A 181 -9.70 -51.04 4.26
CA HIS A 181 -9.12 -50.77 5.59
C HIS A 181 -7.68 -50.26 5.49
N ALA A 182 -7.33 -49.26 6.27
CA ALA A 182 -5.95 -48.81 6.43
C ALA A 182 -5.64 -48.46 7.88
N MET A 183 -4.40 -48.74 8.33
CA MET A 183 -3.92 -48.33 9.63
C MET A 183 -2.72 -47.40 9.52
N MET A 184 -2.78 -46.33 10.29
CA MET A 184 -1.69 -45.35 10.41
C MET A 184 -1.16 -45.36 11.84
N VAL A 185 0.16 -45.29 12.00
CA VAL A 185 0.83 -45.15 13.27
C VAL A 185 1.54 -43.80 13.30
N ASN A 186 1.34 -43.00 14.34
CA ASN A 186 1.93 -41.69 14.53
C ASN A 186 1.80 -40.76 13.31
N PRO A 187 0.58 -40.51 12.78
CA PRO A 187 0.40 -39.61 11.63
C PRO A 187 0.96 -38.22 11.96
N PRO A 188 1.80 -37.63 11.08
CA PRO A 188 2.40 -36.32 11.32
C PRO A 188 1.35 -35.26 11.65
N MET A 189 1.63 -34.35 12.60
CA MET A 189 0.67 -33.34 13.06
C MET A 189 0.20 -32.39 11.93
N ALA A 190 1.08 -32.08 11.00
CA ALA A 190 0.79 -31.20 9.84
C ALA A 190 0.26 -31.98 8.61
N ALA A 191 0.11 -33.31 8.68
CA ALA A 191 -0.33 -34.09 7.53
C ALA A 191 -1.83 -33.87 7.25
N ASP A 192 -2.13 -33.49 6.01
CA ASP A 192 -3.49 -33.42 5.50
C ASP A 192 -3.89 -34.82 4.97
N VAL A 193 -4.52 -35.61 5.83
CA VAL A 193 -4.89 -37.01 5.54
C VAL A 193 -6.21 -37.03 4.80
N ILE A 194 -6.15 -37.16 3.47
CA ILE A 194 -7.31 -37.16 2.58
C ILE A 194 -7.46 -38.53 1.94
N LEU A 195 -8.61 -39.16 2.16
CA LEU A 195 -9.05 -40.36 1.45
C LEU A 195 -9.53 -39.96 0.05
N ASN A 196 -9.04 -40.65 -0.96
CA ASN A 196 -9.52 -40.58 -2.34
C ASN A 196 -9.93 -41.98 -2.78
N ALA A 197 -11.23 -42.19 -2.96
CA ALA A 197 -11.76 -43.44 -3.46
C ALA A 197 -12.46 -43.22 -4.80
N GLN A 198 -12.09 -43.99 -5.82
CA GLN A 198 -12.63 -43.92 -7.17
C GLN A 198 -13.45 -45.18 -7.47
N PHE A 199 -14.68 -44.99 -7.92
CA PHE A 199 -15.59 -46.05 -8.30
C PHE A 199 -15.99 -45.93 -9.78
N PRO A 200 -16.37 -47.01 -10.46
CA PRO A 200 -16.91 -46.94 -11.81
C PRO A 200 -18.13 -46.00 -11.89
N ALA A 201 -18.37 -45.39 -13.04
CA ALA A 201 -19.59 -44.60 -13.24
C ALA A 201 -20.82 -45.47 -13.05
N GLY A 202 -21.85 -44.94 -12.38
CA GLY A 202 -23.10 -45.66 -12.07
C GLY A 202 -23.02 -46.56 -10.84
N SER A 203 -21.95 -46.60 -10.09
CA SER A 203 -21.83 -47.33 -8.82
C SER A 203 -22.82 -46.81 -7.77
N PHE A 204 -23.13 -45.52 -7.81
CA PHE A 204 -24.07 -44.86 -6.89
C PHE A 204 -25.18 -44.20 -7.69
N THR A 205 -26.44 -44.38 -7.24
CA THR A 205 -27.65 -43.94 -7.94
C THR A 205 -28.18 -42.57 -7.50
N GLY A 206 -27.50 -41.91 -6.59
CA GLY A 206 -27.88 -40.59 -6.09
C GLY A 206 -27.73 -39.47 -7.14
N PRO A 207 -28.43 -38.35 -6.97
CA PRO A 207 -28.28 -37.20 -7.84
C PRO A 207 -26.86 -36.63 -7.73
N ALA A 208 -26.39 -35.95 -8.77
CA ALA A 208 -25.14 -35.21 -8.71
C ALA A 208 -25.21 -34.15 -7.59
N PRO A 209 -24.11 -33.94 -6.82
CA PRO A 209 -24.09 -32.98 -5.71
C PRO A 209 -24.48 -31.57 -6.14
N ALA A 210 -25.35 -30.92 -5.36
CA ALA A 210 -25.82 -29.58 -5.66
C ALA A 210 -24.71 -28.55 -5.56
N TRP A 211 -23.79 -28.74 -4.63
CA TRP A 211 -22.58 -27.89 -4.48
C TRP A 211 -21.69 -27.91 -5.73
N GLN A 212 -21.52 -29.09 -6.38
CA GLN A 212 -20.73 -29.21 -7.61
C GLN A 212 -21.37 -28.44 -8.76
N ALA A 213 -22.69 -28.54 -8.91
CA ALA A 213 -23.43 -27.77 -9.92
C ALA A 213 -23.36 -26.25 -9.62
N ALA A 214 -23.34 -25.85 -8.34
CA ALA A 214 -23.18 -24.47 -7.94
C ALA A 214 -21.75 -23.96 -8.25
N GLU A 215 -20.74 -24.78 -8.02
CA GLU A 215 -19.34 -24.42 -8.31
C GLU A 215 -19.10 -24.25 -9.81
N VAL A 216 -19.58 -25.16 -10.64
CA VAL A 216 -19.51 -25.04 -12.10
C VAL A 216 -20.24 -23.79 -12.60
N ARG A 217 -21.38 -23.44 -12.00
CA ARG A 217 -22.08 -22.18 -12.32
C ARG A 217 -21.26 -20.97 -11.92
N ARG A 218 -20.70 -20.94 -10.70
CA ARG A 218 -19.85 -19.85 -10.22
C ARG A 218 -18.63 -19.64 -11.11
N GLU A 219 -17.93 -20.73 -11.48
CA GLU A 219 -16.79 -20.65 -12.38
C GLU A 219 -17.17 -20.10 -13.77
N ARG A 220 -18.30 -20.53 -14.31
CA ARG A 220 -18.84 -20.03 -15.58
C ARG A 220 -19.19 -18.55 -15.49
N ASP A 221 -19.86 -18.14 -14.41
CA ASP A 221 -20.26 -16.76 -14.21
C ASP A 221 -19.05 -15.86 -13.96
N PHE A 222 -18.04 -16.34 -13.23
CA PHE A 222 -16.76 -15.65 -13.08
C PHE A 222 -16.07 -15.42 -14.43
N ARG A 223 -15.95 -16.46 -15.25
CA ARG A 223 -15.34 -16.35 -16.60
C ARG A 223 -16.13 -15.40 -17.51
N ARG A 224 -17.46 -15.41 -17.43
CA ARG A 224 -18.31 -14.44 -18.14
C ARG A 224 -18.05 -13.02 -17.64
N GLY A 225 -18.00 -12.82 -16.33
CA GLY A 225 -17.67 -11.52 -15.73
C GLY A 225 -16.34 -10.97 -16.19
N LEU A 226 -15.30 -11.81 -16.26
CA LEU A 226 -13.98 -11.42 -16.80
C LEU A 226 -14.07 -11.00 -18.27
N ARG A 227 -14.75 -11.79 -19.12
CA ARG A 227 -14.87 -11.51 -20.55
C ARG A 227 -15.64 -10.21 -20.81
N ASP A 228 -16.80 -10.07 -20.19
CA ASP A 228 -17.68 -8.93 -20.41
C ASP A 228 -17.05 -7.66 -19.79
N GLY A 229 -16.38 -7.79 -18.64
CA GLY A 229 -15.56 -6.75 -18.05
C GLY A 229 -14.41 -6.31 -18.96
N ALA A 230 -13.74 -7.24 -19.64
CA ALA A 230 -12.69 -6.92 -20.61
C ALA A 230 -13.21 -6.13 -21.82
N VAL A 231 -14.39 -6.50 -22.34
CA VAL A 231 -15.03 -5.77 -23.44
C VAL A 231 -15.38 -4.33 -23.03
N VAL A 232 -16.03 -4.16 -21.87
CA VAL A 232 -16.37 -2.83 -21.33
C VAL A 232 -15.10 -2.02 -21.11
N SER A 233 -14.05 -2.63 -20.54
CA SER A 233 -12.77 -1.98 -20.31
C SER A 233 -12.13 -1.51 -21.61
N ALA A 234 -12.13 -2.34 -22.65
CA ALA A 234 -11.57 -1.96 -23.95
C ALA A 234 -12.28 -0.74 -24.54
N ILE A 235 -13.61 -0.69 -24.44
CA ILE A 235 -14.41 0.46 -24.89
C ILE A 235 -14.06 1.72 -24.08
N LEU A 236 -14.05 1.63 -22.75
CA LEU A 236 -13.75 2.76 -21.87
C LEU A 236 -12.34 3.30 -22.10
N VAL A 237 -11.35 2.41 -22.22
CA VAL A 237 -9.96 2.79 -22.51
C VAL A 237 -9.86 3.46 -23.88
N ALA A 238 -10.51 2.92 -24.90
CA ALA A 238 -10.52 3.51 -26.24
C ALA A 238 -11.12 4.92 -26.23
N LEU A 239 -12.26 5.12 -25.54
CA LEU A 239 -12.89 6.43 -25.38
C LEU A 239 -12.00 7.40 -24.59
N ALA A 240 -11.38 6.94 -23.50
CA ALA A 240 -10.44 7.74 -22.71
C ALA A 240 -9.21 8.15 -23.53
N CYS A 241 -8.62 7.22 -24.28
CA CYS A 241 -7.49 7.51 -25.17
C CYS A 241 -7.88 8.51 -26.28
N LEU A 242 -9.02 8.35 -26.92
CA LEU A 242 -9.53 9.26 -27.93
C LEU A 242 -9.75 10.67 -27.37
N TRP A 243 -10.35 10.75 -26.17
CA TRP A 243 -10.58 12.02 -25.47
C TRP A 243 -9.25 12.70 -25.08
N MET A 244 -8.30 11.94 -24.51
CA MET A 244 -6.96 12.45 -24.18
C MET A 244 -6.20 12.92 -25.43
N PHE A 245 -6.31 12.17 -26.52
CA PHE A 245 -5.70 12.52 -27.80
C PHE A 245 -6.26 13.84 -28.33
N ARG A 246 -7.59 14.05 -28.31
CA ARG A 246 -8.24 15.31 -28.73
C ARG A 246 -7.76 16.49 -27.89
N ILE A 247 -7.77 16.36 -26.55
CA ILE A 247 -7.28 17.43 -25.68
C ILE A 247 -5.84 17.80 -26.00
N ARG A 248 -4.97 16.83 -26.29
CA ARG A 248 -3.58 17.09 -26.66
C ARG A 248 -3.44 17.65 -28.06
N ALA A 249 -4.28 17.24 -28.99
CA ALA A 249 -4.27 17.79 -30.37
C ALA A 249 -4.60 19.28 -30.37
N ASP A 250 -5.61 19.69 -29.60
CA ASP A 250 -5.99 21.09 -29.45
C ASP A 250 -4.94 21.96 -28.74
N ALA A 251 -4.09 21.33 -27.94
CA ALA A 251 -3.07 21.98 -27.12
C ALA A 251 -1.62 21.74 -27.63
N ARG A 252 -1.46 21.37 -28.93
CA ARG A 252 -0.13 21.14 -29.52
C ARG A 252 0.71 22.39 -29.51
N PRO A 253 2.01 22.34 -29.11
CA PRO A 253 2.94 23.44 -29.33
C PRO A 253 3.15 23.62 -30.84
N GLY A 254 3.27 24.87 -31.28
CA GLY A 254 3.76 25.17 -32.61
C GLY A 254 5.14 24.54 -32.85
N ALA A 255 5.50 24.28 -34.07
CA ALA A 255 6.80 23.68 -34.43
C ALA A 255 7.94 24.70 -34.19
N THR A 256 8.24 24.96 -32.91
CA THR A 256 9.44 25.72 -32.53
C THR A 256 10.64 24.78 -32.53
N GLY A 257 11.10 24.45 -33.72
CA GLY A 257 12.33 23.68 -33.96
C GLY A 257 13.58 24.49 -33.63
N LEU A 258 13.68 25.02 -32.41
CA LEU A 258 14.83 25.79 -31.97
C LEU A 258 15.68 24.91 -31.05
N GLY A 259 16.59 24.15 -31.64
CA GLY A 259 17.80 23.70 -30.95
C GLY A 259 18.63 24.93 -30.60
N TYR A 260 18.32 25.60 -29.46
CA TYR A 260 19.20 26.65 -28.94
C TYR A 260 20.42 26.00 -28.31
N ASP A 261 21.45 25.84 -29.11
CA ASP A 261 22.79 25.47 -28.62
C ASP A 261 23.66 26.74 -28.36
N MET A 262 23.01 27.91 -28.30
CA MET A 262 23.71 29.20 -28.03
C MET A 262 23.89 29.36 -26.52
N THR A 263 25.14 29.51 -26.10
CA THR A 263 25.50 29.90 -24.71
C THR A 263 25.13 31.38 -24.54
N ILE A 264 24.05 31.67 -23.80
CA ILE A 264 23.62 33.02 -23.47
C ILE A 264 24.31 33.40 -22.16
N VAL A 265 25.14 34.43 -22.19
CA VAL A 265 25.95 34.88 -21.04
C VAL A 265 25.35 36.07 -20.28
N SER A 266 24.31 36.70 -20.84
CA SER A 266 23.58 37.84 -20.24
C SER A 266 22.09 37.54 -20.16
N PRO A 267 21.33 38.22 -19.27
CA PRO A 267 19.88 38.04 -19.17
C PRO A 267 19.19 38.25 -20.55
N PRO A 268 18.43 37.26 -21.04
CA PRO A 268 17.83 37.32 -22.37
C PRO A 268 16.75 38.40 -22.52
N SER A 269 16.17 38.85 -21.41
CA SER A 269 15.16 39.91 -21.38
C SER A 269 15.11 40.58 -20.00
N SER A 270 14.33 41.66 -19.87
CA SER A 270 14.15 42.40 -18.61
C SER A 270 13.17 41.75 -17.62
N LEU A 271 12.88 40.45 -17.76
CA LEU A 271 12.01 39.75 -16.83
C LEU A 271 12.60 39.71 -15.40
N PRO A 272 11.80 39.99 -14.36
CA PRO A 272 12.23 39.87 -12.99
C PRO A 272 12.79 38.47 -12.65
N PRO A 273 13.77 38.37 -11.73
CA PRO A 273 14.44 37.11 -11.40
C PRO A 273 13.48 35.98 -11.02
N ALA A 274 12.41 36.27 -10.28
CA ALA A 274 11.43 35.25 -9.89
C ALA A 274 10.62 34.72 -11.10
N LEU A 275 10.26 35.58 -12.05
CA LEU A 275 9.57 35.15 -13.27
C LEU A 275 10.49 34.31 -14.15
N ALA A 276 11.74 34.73 -14.29
CA ALA A 276 12.78 33.95 -14.98
C ALA A 276 13.00 32.59 -14.31
N GLY A 277 13.09 32.56 -12.97
CA GLY A 277 13.15 31.33 -12.18
C GLY A 277 11.95 30.41 -12.44
N ARG A 278 10.75 30.97 -12.51
CA ARG A 278 9.52 30.20 -12.77
C ARG A 278 9.49 29.58 -14.16
N LEU A 279 10.00 30.26 -15.18
CA LEU A 279 10.14 29.72 -16.53
C LEU A 279 11.00 28.45 -16.59
N ILE A 280 12.02 28.37 -15.74
CA ILE A 280 12.91 27.19 -15.66
C ILE A 280 12.53 26.19 -14.55
N GLY A 281 11.37 26.39 -13.90
CA GLY A 281 10.85 25.46 -12.88
C GLY A 281 11.40 25.67 -11.47
N LYS A 282 11.93 26.86 -11.14
CA LYS A 282 12.43 27.21 -9.81
C LYS A 282 11.46 28.14 -9.06
N ALA A 283 11.61 28.22 -7.72
CA ALA A 283 10.67 28.97 -6.87
C ALA A 283 10.90 30.50 -6.85
N GLY A 284 12.12 30.97 -7.02
CA GLY A 284 12.45 32.38 -7.21
C GLY A 284 12.31 33.34 -6.00
N GLY A 285 11.92 32.85 -4.82
CA GLY A 285 11.65 33.74 -3.67
C GLY A 285 12.88 34.52 -3.19
N LEU A 286 14.04 33.87 -3.11
CA LEU A 286 15.30 34.54 -2.76
C LEU A 286 15.75 35.52 -3.85
N GLY A 287 15.52 35.19 -5.11
CA GLY A 287 15.80 36.10 -6.22
C GLY A 287 14.99 37.40 -6.14
N THR A 288 13.69 37.31 -5.74
CA THR A 288 12.86 38.50 -5.49
C THR A 288 13.39 39.33 -4.34
N LEU A 289 13.79 38.68 -3.22
CA LEU A 289 14.37 39.38 -2.06
C LEU A 289 15.62 40.19 -2.44
N LEU A 290 16.54 39.56 -3.18
CA LEU A 290 17.79 40.23 -3.58
C LEU A 290 17.56 41.32 -4.61
N ASP A 291 16.59 41.15 -5.51
CA ASP A 291 16.28 42.21 -6.47
C ASP A 291 15.62 43.42 -5.79
N LEU A 292 14.71 43.20 -4.84
CA LEU A 292 14.13 44.28 -4.03
C LEU A 292 15.21 44.98 -3.17
N ALA A 293 16.17 44.24 -2.62
CA ALA A 293 17.27 44.80 -1.87
C ALA A 293 18.18 45.63 -2.77
N ARG A 294 18.55 45.14 -3.96
CA ARG A 294 19.36 45.84 -4.94
C ARG A 294 18.69 47.15 -5.42
N ARG A 295 17.37 47.16 -5.55
CA ARG A 295 16.60 48.37 -5.89
C ARG A 295 16.40 49.33 -4.73
N GLY A 296 16.89 49.01 -3.51
CA GLY A 296 16.79 49.87 -2.33
C GLY A 296 15.43 49.79 -1.60
N VAL A 297 14.52 48.91 -2.01
CA VAL A 297 13.22 48.73 -1.35
C VAL A 297 13.37 48.01 -0.01
N LEU A 298 14.31 47.09 0.05
CA LEU A 298 14.64 46.32 1.25
C LEU A 298 16.11 46.48 1.61
N ARG A 299 16.45 46.23 2.89
CA ARG A 299 17.82 46.10 3.38
C ARG A 299 17.92 44.83 4.21
N ILE A 300 19.05 44.16 4.09
CA ILE A 300 19.37 42.99 4.91
C ILE A 300 20.41 43.42 5.94
N GLU A 301 20.06 43.35 7.21
CA GLU A 301 20.92 43.80 8.33
C GLU A 301 21.18 42.63 9.27
N GLU A 302 22.43 42.57 9.77
CA GLU A 302 22.77 41.67 10.85
C GLU A 302 22.36 42.30 12.18
N PHE A 303 21.71 41.52 13.05
CA PHE A 303 21.38 41.94 14.40
C PHE A 303 22.05 41.02 15.45
N LYS A 304 22.36 41.60 16.61
CA LYS A 304 22.88 40.82 17.73
C LYS A 304 21.79 39.94 18.31
N GLY A 305 21.75 38.69 17.86
CA GLY A 305 20.98 37.64 18.51
C GLY A 305 21.64 37.27 19.83
N GLY A 306 20.78 36.82 20.80
CA GLY A 306 21.22 36.51 22.16
C GLY A 306 22.37 35.49 22.25
N PHE A 307 22.79 35.17 23.46
CA PHE A 307 23.97 34.47 23.97
C PHE A 307 24.52 33.23 23.21
N LEU A 308 23.88 32.71 22.19
CA LEU A 308 24.31 31.58 21.35
C LEU A 308 24.69 32.04 19.93
N ARG A 309 25.91 32.23 19.71
CA ARG A 309 26.86 32.33 18.58
C ARG A 309 26.40 32.19 17.11
N SER A 310 25.16 32.17 16.72
CA SER A 310 24.74 32.15 15.30
C SER A 310 24.45 33.58 14.83
N ARG A 311 25.13 34.02 13.78
CA ARG A 311 24.82 35.31 13.10
C ARG A 311 23.38 35.25 12.61
N GLN A 312 22.59 36.27 12.99
CA GLN A 312 21.16 36.36 12.58
C GLN A 312 20.97 37.59 11.72
N PHE A 313 20.13 37.43 10.69
CA PHE A 313 19.83 38.51 9.76
C PHE A 313 18.35 38.82 9.77
N GLN A 314 18.05 40.11 9.63
CA GLN A 314 16.70 40.64 9.46
C GLN A 314 16.60 41.39 8.15
N VAL A 315 15.37 41.45 7.61
CA VAL A 315 15.04 42.23 6.43
C VAL A 315 14.24 43.43 6.88
N VAL A 316 14.72 44.62 6.50
CA VAL A 316 14.11 45.90 6.81
C VAL A 316 13.46 46.45 5.55
N TRP A 317 12.21 46.86 5.65
CA TRP A 317 11.49 47.52 4.56
C TRP A 317 11.78 49.01 4.64
N ILE A 318 12.42 49.59 3.61
CA ILE A 318 12.88 50.99 3.60
C ILE A 318 11.92 51.88 2.82
N ASP A 319 11.56 51.48 1.60
CA ASP A 319 10.76 52.32 0.72
C ASP A 319 9.40 51.67 0.42
N GLY A 320 8.35 52.20 1.05
CA GLY A 320 6.96 51.78 0.80
C GLY A 320 6.32 52.45 -0.43
N SER A 321 7.02 53.45 -1.02
CA SER A 321 6.51 54.18 -2.22
C SER A 321 6.95 53.56 -3.53
N ALA A 322 7.86 52.60 -3.51
CA ALA A 322 8.39 51.93 -4.67
C ALA A 322 7.28 51.28 -5.52
N GLN A 323 7.39 51.39 -6.84
CA GLN A 323 6.51 50.63 -7.74
C GLN A 323 6.85 49.14 -7.70
N LEU A 324 5.92 48.37 -7.17
CA LEU A 324 6.08 46.93 -6.96
C LEU A 324 5.27 46.15 -7.99
N ALA A 325 5.84 45.11 -8.55
CA ALA A 325 5.16 44.11 -9.36
C ALA A 325 4.15 43.32 -8.50
N LEU A 326 3.20 42.63 -9.11
CA LEU A 326 2.17 41.87 -8.38
C LEU A 326 2.76 40.82 -7.44
N HIS A 327 3.74 40.03 -7.94
CA HIS A 327 4.40 38.98 -7.14
C HIS A 327 5.19 39.56 -5.98
N GLU A 328 5.82 40.73 -6.15
CA GLU A 328 6.58 41.42 -5.11
C GLU A 328 5.63 41.91 -4.00
N ARG A 329 4.53 42.56 -4.35
CA ARG A 329 3.46 42.97 -3.41
C ARG A 329 2.92 41.80 -2.62
N VAL A 330 2.61 40.70 -3.32
CA VAL A 330 2.10 39.48 -2.67
C VAL A 330 3.14 38.89 -1.73
N LEU A 331 4.42 38.85 -2.12
CA LEU A 331 5.50 38.34 -1.27
C LEU A 331 5.66 39.19 -0.01
N LEU A 332 5.76 40.53 -0.18
CA LEU A 332 5.88 41.44 0.96
C LEU A 332 4.68 41.34 1.91
N GLY A 333 3.46 41.28 1.37
CA GLY A 333 2.24 41.10 2.18
C GLY A 333 2.13 39.74 2.88
N LEU A 334 2.83 38.71 2.42
CA LEU A 334 2.91 37.40 3.08
C LEU A 334 3.94 37.39 4.21
N VAL A 335 4.98 38.21 4.10
CA VAL A 335 6.12 38.23 5.01
C VAL A 335 5.98 39.31 6.07
N PHE A 336 5.67 40.54 5.66
CA PHE A 336 5.43 41.66 6.56
C PHE A 336 3.95 41.70 6.96
N ARG A 337 3.66 41.59 8.25
CA ARG A 337 2.30 41.77 8.78
C ARG A 337 1.99 43.27 8.90
N GLN A 338 0.72 43.59 9.11
CA GLN A 338 0.31 45.01 9.26
C GLN A 338 1.13 45.73 10.33
N GLY A 339 1.84 46.79 9.93
CA GLY A 339 2.69 47.61 10.81
C GLY A 339 4.12 47.10 11.07
N GLU A 340 4.45 45.92 10.60
CA GLU A 340 5.85 45.42 10.70
C GLU A 340 6.70 45.97 9.56
N THR A 341 7.84 46.55 9.89
CA THR A 341 8.85 47.00 8.92
C THR A 341 10.12 46.17 8.99
N ILE A 342 10.27 45.31 10.01
CA ILE A 342 11.43 44.47 10.25
C ILE A 342 10.97 43.04 10.51
N VAL A 343 11.54 42.12 9.78
CA VAL A 343 11.25 40.67 9.94
C VAL A 343 12.52 39.84 9.84
N PRO A 344 12.61 38.72 10.56
CA PRO A 344 13.73 37.79 10.39
C PRO A 344 13.80 37.26 8.95
N ILE A 345 15.00 37.09 8.43
CA ILE A 345 15.21 36.64 7.03
C ILE A 345 14.59 35.25 6.78
N GLN A 346 14.47 34.41 7.81
CA GLN A 346 13.83 33.10 7.75
C GLN A 346 12.36 33.21 7.32
N SER A 347 11.70 34.35 7.57
CA SER A 347 10.32 34.61 7.12
C SER A 347 10.22 34.65 5.60
N PHE A 348 11.21 35.17 4.90
CA PHE A 348 11.31 35.12 3.44
C PHE A 348 11.68 33.73 2.90
N LEU A 349 12.50 33.00 3.65
CA LEU A 349 12.96 31.65 3.26
C LEU A 349 11.95 30.57 3.64
N SER A 350 10.91 30.92 4.42
CA SER A 350 9.87 29.99 4.87
C SER A 350 8.95 29.52 3.74
N GLN A 351 8.24 28.42 3.98
CA GLN A 351 7.22 27.93 3.03
C GLN A 351 6.09 28.94 2.74
N ARG A 352 5.86 29.94 3.63
CA ARG A 352 4.86 31.00 3.41
C ARG A 352 5.27 31.93 2.26
N ALA A 353 6.55 32.28 2.15
CA ALA A 353 7.07 33.06 1.02
C ALA A 353 7.01 32.31 -0.32
N ARG A 354 6.96 30.97 -0.27
CA ARG A 354 6.81 30.08 -1.44
C ARG A 354 5.37 29.63 -1.64
N GLY A 355 4.42 30.16 -0.88
CA GLY A 355 3.03 29.69 -0.82
C GLY A 355 2.27 29.84 -2.12
N ALA A 356 1.10 29.19 -2.20
CA ALA A 356 0.26 29.14 -3.38
C ALA A 356 -0.08 30.55 -3.93
N LYS A 357 -0.22 31.56 -3.07
CA LYS A 357 -0.51 32.95 -3.46
C LYS A 357 0.62 33.58 -4.24
N PHE A 358 1.88 33.40 -3.81
CA PHE A 358 3.05 33.92 -4.53
C PHE A 358 3.21 33.23 -5.90
N VAL A 359 3.08 31.92 -5.93
CA VAL A 359 3.12 31.15 -7.21
C VAL A 359 1.98 31.55 -8.14
N ALA A 360 0.79 31.83 -7.61
CA ALA A 360 -0.34 32.32 -8.40
C ALA A 360 -0.06 33.69 -8.99
N ALA A 361 0.51 34.62 -8.23
CA ALA A 361 0.90 35.96 -8.71
C ALA A 361 1.95 35.88 -9.84
N LEU A 362 3.00 35.04 -9.66
CA LEU A 362 3.99 34.79 -10.73
C LEU A 362 3.33 34.25 -12.01
N ARG A 363 2.35 33.33 -11.84
CA ARG A 363 1.62 32.77 -12.99
C ARG A 363 0.79 33.83 -13.69
N GLU A 364 0.17 34.72 -12.96
CA GLU A 364 -0.67 35.80 -13.49
C GLU A 364 0.16 36.81 -14.29
N GLU A 365 1.33 37.20 -13.78
CA GLU A 365 2.27 38.07 -14.52
C GLU A 365 2.82 37.40 -15.78
N LEU A 366 3.22 36.11 -15.70
CA LEU A 366 3.65 35.37 -16.90
C LEU A 366 2.55 35.23 -17.93
N LYS A 367 1.27 35.12 -17.49
CA LYS A 367 0.11 35.13 -18.39
C LYS A 367 -0.10 36.51 -19.01
N ALA A 368 -0.03 37.59 -18.23
CA ALA A 368 -0.11 38.97 -18.71
C ALA A 368 1.01 39.30 -19.72
N ALA A 369 2.19 38.71 -19.54
CA ALA A 369 3.32 38.79 -20.47
C ALA A 369 3.14 37.88 -21.72
N GLY A 370 2.03 37.17 -21.90
CA GLY A 370 1.77 36.29 -23.03
C GLY A 370 2.62 35.02 -23.09
N LEU A 371 3.31 34.65 -21.98
CA LEU A 371 4.21 33.52 -21.94
C LEU A 371 3.49 32.20 -21.55
N ILE A 372 2.24 32.28 -21.08
CA ILE A 372 1.39 31.10 -20.74
C ILE A 372 0.23 31.05 -21.74
N ASP A 373 -0.04 29.87 -22.27
CA ASP A 373 -1.20 29.57 -23.10
C ASP A 373 -2.33 28.99 -22.23
N ASP A 374 -3.45 29.67 -22.17
CA ASP A 374 -4.62 29.26 -21.40
C ASP A 374 -5.23 27.97 -21.89
N THR A 375 -5.15 27.67 -23.19
CA THR A 375 -5.68 26.42 -23.76
C THR A 375 -4.85 25.25 -23.31
N ARG A 376 -3.52 25.38 -23.39
CA ARG A 376 -2.56 24.36 -22.90
C ARG A 376 -2.64 24.16 -21.37
N ALA A 377 -2.79 25.26 -20.62
CA ALA A 377 -2.94 25.21 -19.17
C ALA A 377 -4.25 24.49 -18.75
N ARG A 378 -5.37 24.79 -19.46
CA ARG A 378 -6.65 24.09 -19.24
C ARG A 378 -6.58 22.61 -19.65
N ALA A 379 -5.93 22.32 -20.77
CA ALA A 379 -5.70 20.93 -21.20
C ALA A 379 -4.93 20.12 -20.15
N ARG A 380 -3.84 20.67 -19.63
CA ARG A 380 -3.07 20.07 -18.53
C ARG A 380 -3.94 19.81 -17.32
N LEU A 381 -4.71 20.79 -16.86
CA LEU A 381 -5.58 20.66 -15.70
C LEU A 381 -6.65 19.58 -15.92
N ARG A 382 -7.30 19.56 -17.09
CA ARG A 382 -8.30 18.54 -17.45
C ARG A 382 -7.72 17.12 -17.40
N LEU A 383 -6.52 16.93 -17.97
CA LEU A 383 -5.84 15.62 -17.92
C LEU A 383 -5.49 15.19 -16.51
N LEU A 384 -4.97 16.12 -15.67
CA LEU A 384 -4.62 15.81 -14.28
C LEU A 384 -5.85 15.49 -13.42
N VAL A 385 -6.92 16.30 -13.53
CA VAL A 385 -8.16 16.09 -12.76
C VAL A 385 -8.86 14.81 -13.19
N ALA A 386 -9.05 14.61 -14.50
CA ALA A 386 -9.69 13.38 -15.00
C ALA A 386 -8.85 12.15 -14.71
N GLY A 387 -7.51 12.26 -14.82
CA GLY A 387 -6.59 11.19 -14.41
C GLY A 387 -6.70 10.83 -12.94
N GLY A 388 -6.76 11.84 -12.06
CA GLY A 388 -6.97 11.63 -10.63
C GLY A 388 -8.31 10.99 -10.29
N ILE A 389 -9.39 11.45 -10.91
CA ILE A 389 -10.74 10.86 -10.75
C ILE A 389 -10.75 9.41 -11.26
N GLY A 390 -10.19 9.17 -12.46
CA GLY A 390 -10.12 7.81 -13.03
C GLY A 390 -9.33 6.84 -12.16
N LEU A 391 -8.21 7.27 -11.61
CA LEU A 391 -7.40 6.47 -10.68
C LEU A 391 -8.17 6.15 -9.38
N ALA A 392 -8.79 7.15 -8.77
CA ALA A 392 -9.53 6.98 -7.52
C ALA A 392 -10.77 6.08 -7.71
N ALA A 393 -11.56 6.31 -8.77
CA ALA A 393 -12.73 5.49 -9.08
C ALA A 393 -12.33 4.06 -9.45
N GLY A 394 -11.27 3.89 -10.24
CA GLY A 394 -10.72 2.58 -10.59
C GLY A 394 -10.23 1.80 -9.38
N ALA A 395 -9.51 2.45 -8.48
CA ALA A 395 -9.05 1.84 -7.24
C ALA A 395 -10.22 1.44 -6.31
N ALA A 396 -11.26 2.27 -6.22
CA ALA A 396 -12.45 1.96 -5.43
C ALA A 396 -13.21 0.75 -5.99
N LEU A 397 -13.41 0.67 -7.31
CA LEU A 397 -14.02 -0.48 -7.97
C LEU A 397 -13.20 -1.76 -7.77
N LEU A 398 -11.88 -1.67 -7.89
CA LEU A 398 -10.98 -2.80 -7.66
C LEU A 398 -11.06 -3.29 -6.22
N ALA A 399 -11.02 -2.38 -5.26
CA ALA A 399 -11.15 -2.69 -3.83
C ALA A 399 -12.51 -3.33 -3.51
N MET A 400 -13.61 -2.83 -4.10
CA MET A 400 -14.95 -3.38 -3.94
C MET A 400 -15.03 -4.80 -4.54
N GLY A 401 -14.43 -5.04 -5.70
CA GLY A 401 -14.36 -6.37 -6.30
C GLY A 401 -13.58 -7.36 -5.43
N ILE A 402 -12.48 -6.95 -4.83
CA ILE A 402 -11.67 -7.78 -3.93
C ILE A 402 -12.41 -8.03 -2.59
N ALA A 403 -13.04 -7.00 -2.02
CA ALA A 403 -13.74 -7.09 -0.73
C ALA A 403 -15.04 -7.90 -0.79
N SER A 404 -15.62 -8.10 -1.99
CA SER A 404 -16.91 -8.78 -2.17
C SER A 404 -16.87 -10.30 -1.97
N GLY A 405 -15.72 -10.93 -1.70
CA GLY A 405 -15.69 -12.36 -1.39
C GLY A 405 -14.29 -12.95 -1.21
N LYS A 406 -14.26 -14.14 -0.62
CA LYS A 406 -13.11 -15.03 -0.68
C LYS A 406 -12.88 -15.47 -2.13
N PRO A 407 -11.65 -15.84 -2.55
CA PRO A 407 -11.35 -16.22 -3.95
C PRO A 407 -12.30 -17.29 -4.54
N ALA A 408 -12.86 -18.15 -3.69
CA ALA A 408 -13.84 -19.18 -4.08
C ALA A 408 -15.27 -18.66 -4.29
N GLU A 409 -15.57 -17.40 -3.95
CA GLU A 409 -16.93 -16.83 -3.96
C GLU A 409 -17.11 -15.68 -4.95
N PHE A 410 -16.12 -15.38 -5.80
CA PHE A 410 -16.20 -14.28 -6.76
C PHE A 410 -17.38 -14.44 -7.71
N SER A 411 -18.31 -13.50 -7.62
CA SER A 411 -19.46 -13.41 -8.51
C SER A 411 -19.09 -12.80 -9.86
N TYR A 412 -20.01 -12.89 -10.83
CA TYR A 412 -19.93 -12.20 -12.12
C TYR A 412 -19.60 -10.71 -11.96
N LEU A 413 -20.29 -10.02 -11.04
CA LEU A 413 -20.10 -8.59 -10.79
C LEU A 413 -18.71 -8.28 -10.21
N ALA A 414 -18.22 -9.10 -9.29
CA ALA A 414 -16.91 -8.93 -8.70
C ALA A 414 -15.79 -9.05 -9.74
N ALA A 415 -15.88 -10.07 -10.60
CA ALA A 415 -14.94 -10.28 -11.69
C ALA A 415 -14.93 -9.10 -12.68
N GLY A 416 -16.11 -8.65 -13.09
CA GLY A 416 -16.28 -7.48 -13.95
C GLY A 416 -15.72 -6.20 -13.33
N ALA A 417 -16.03 -5.95 -12.05
CA ALA A 417 -15.55 -4.78 -11.31
C ALA A 417 -14.02 -4.74 -11.18
N MET A 418 -13.37 -5.89 -10.96
CA MET A 418 -11.91 -5.95 -10.91
C MET A 418 -11.27 -5.57 -12.24
N VAL A 419 -11.78 -6.10 -13.37
CA VAL A 419 -11.22 -5.81 -14.69
C VAL A 419 -11.46 -4.35 -15.09
N VAL A 420 -12.68 -3.84 -14.91
CA VAL A 420 -13.04 -2.45 -15.22
C VAL A 420 -12.29 -1.48 -14.31
N GLY A 421 -12.23 -1.78 -13.02
CA GLY A 421 -11.49 -0.98 -12.04
C GLY A 421 -9.99 -0.88 -12.36
N GLY A 422 -9.36 -2.01 -12.70
CA GLY A 422 -7.97 -2.05 -13.12
C GLY A 422 -7.70 -1.22 -14.38
N ALA A 423 -8.56 -1.35 -15.39
CA ALA A 423 -8.46 -0.58 -16.63
C ALA A 423 -8.66 0.92 -16.43
N MET A 424 -9.63 1.32 -15.59
CA MET A 424 -9.86 2.74 -15.24
C MET A 424 -8.69 3.32 -14.47
N ALA A 425 -8.13 2.58 -13.51
CA ALA A 425 -6.93 3.01 -12.77
C ALA A 425 -5.74 3.21 -13.71
N ALA A 426 -5.49 2.28 -14.63
CA ALA A 426 -4.43 2.38 -15.63
C ALA A 426 -4.61 3.60 -16.55
N ALA A 427 -5.84 3.83 -17.05
CA ALA A 427 -6.16 5.01 -17.86
C ALA A 427 -6.00 6.31 -17.05
N GLY A 428 -6.35 6.29 -15.75
CA GLY A 428 -6.14 7.39 -14.82
C GLY A 428 -4.66 7.74 -14.65
N VAL A 429 -3.80 6.73 -14.44
CA VAL A 429 -2.33 6.91 -14.37
C VAL A 429 -1.80 7.51 -15.69
N LEU A 430 -2.26 6.99 -16.84
CA LEU A 430 -1.88 7.55 -18.15
C LEU A 430 -2.28 9.03 -18.27
N GLY A 431 -3.49 9.39 -17.84
CA GLY A 431 -3.97 10.77 -17.80
C GLY A 431 -3.09 11.68 -16.93
N LEU A 432 -2.66 11.21 -15.74
CA LEU A 432 -1.73 11.92 -14.86
C LEU A 432 -0.36 12.11 -15.51
N ILE A 433 0.19 11.07 -16.14
CA ILE A 433 1.47 11.14 -16.86
C ILE A 433 1.36 12.17 -18.00
N LEU A 434 0.36 12.04 -18.87
CA LEU A 434 0.16 12.94 -19.99
C LEU A 434 -0.07 14.38 -19.52
N GLY A 435 -0.82 14.59 -18.44
CA GLY A 435 -1.02 15.90 -17.83
C GLY A 435 0.27 16.48 -17.25
N SER A 436 1.14 15.66 -16.64
CA SER A 436 2.39 16.16 -16.06
C SER A 436 3.40 16.64 -17.11
N ILE A 437 3.47 15.97 -18.25
CA ILE A 437 4.38 16.34 -19.36
C ILE A 437 3.79 17.39 -20.31
N GLN A 438 2.49 17.73 -20.19
CA GLN A 438 1.86 18.74 -21.04
C GLN A 438 2.44 20.13 -20.75
N PRO A 439 3.09 20.81 -21.73
CA PRO A 439 3.61 22.14 -21.55
C PRO A 439 2.46 23.16 -21.39
N VAL A 440 2.66 24.15 -20.54
CA VAL A 440 1.71 25.24 -20.30
C VAL A 440 2.15 26.54 -21.01
N TRP A 441 3.39 26.56 -21.50
CA TRP A 441 3.97 27.72 -22.14
C TRP A 441 3.35 27.99 -23.52
N SER A 442 3.15 29.26 -23.88
CA SER A 442 2.93 29.66 -25.25
C SER A 442 4.17 29.39 -26.10
N ASP A 443 4.10 29.57 -27.43
CA ASP A 443 5.29 29.39 -28.26
C ASP A 443 6.38 30.42 -27.92
N ALA A 444 6.00 31.68 -27.65
CA ALA A 444 6.90 32.69 -27.11
C ALA A 444 7.45 32.32 -25.73
N GLY A 445 6.60 31.76 -24.84
CA GLY A 445 7.00 31.27 -23.53
C GLY A 445 7.97 30.11 -23.61
N ALA A 446 7.82 29.20 -24.56
CA ALA A 446 8.75 28.08 -24.76
C ALA A 446 10.13 28.59 -25.24
N VAL A 447 10.16 29.54 -26.13
CA VAL A 447 11.39 30.22 -26.56
C VAL A 447 12.06 30.93 -25.40
N ALA A 448 11.33 31.75 -24.65
CA ALA A 448 11.83 32.42 -23.46
C ALA A 448 12.38 31.43 -22.42
N ALA A 449 11.63 30.36 -22.15
CA ALA A 449 12.10 29.33 -21.21
C ALA A 449 13.40 28.64 -21.68
N ALA A 450 13.57 28.41 -22.98
CA ALA A 450 14.81 27.86 -23.54
C ALA A 450 16.00 28.82 -23.35
N GLN A 451 15.79 30.10 -23.65
CA GLN A 451 16.79 31.14 -23.49
C GLN A 451 17.21 31.30 -22.02
N TRP A 452 16.25 31.38 -21.10
CA TRP A 452 16.52 31.47 -19.67
C TRP A 452 17.16 30.20 -19.11
N LYS A 453 16.86 29.01 -19.64
CA LYS A 453 17.57 27.77 -19.34
C LYS A 453 19.04 27.81 -19.76
N SER A 454 19.32 28.36 -20.94
CA SER A 454 20.70 28.52 -21.43
C SER A 454 21.50 29.49 -20.54
N PHE A 455 20.91 30.63 -20.17
CA PHE A 455 21.51 31.56 -19.23
C PHE A 455 21.72 30.94 -17.83
N ALA A 456 20.75 30.20 -17.30
CA ALA A 456 20.90 29.48 -16.03
C ALA A 456 22.02 28.43 -16.09
N ARG A 457 22.21 27.78 -17.24
CA ARG A 457 23.31 26.85 -17.48
C ARG A 457 24.67 27.56 -17.46
N TYR A 458 24.76 28.74 -18.08
CA TYR A 458 25.96 29.58 -18.01
C TYR A 458 26.29 29.92 -16.55
N LEU A 459 25.34 30.44 -15.76
CA LEU A 459 25.57 30.76 -14.35
C LEU A 459 25.99 29.55 -13.52
N ALA A 460 25.41 28.37 -13.82
CA ALA A 460 25.82 27.11 -13.20
C ALA A 460 27.29 26.76 -13.54
N GLN A 461 27.67 26.86 -14.81
CA GLN A 461 29.03 26.54 -15.26
C GLN A 461 30.05 27.55 -14.69
N ALA A 462 29.71 28.84 -14.65
CA ALA A 462 30.53 29.87 -14.02
C ALA A 462 30.69 29.61 -12.52
N GLY A 463 29.61 29.26 -11.80
CA GLY A 463 29.66 28.89 -10.40
C GLY A 463 30.46 27.61 -10.12
N LEU A 464 30.58 26.71 -11.09
CA LEU A 464 31.45 25.53 -10.99
C LEU A 464 32.87 25.76 -11.48
N GLY A 465 33.22 26.99 -11.93
CA GLY A 465 34.53 27.32 -12.47
C GLY A 465 34.82 26.73 -13.85
N ARG A 466 33.76 26.34 -14.61
CA ARG A 466 33.84 25.74 -15.95
C ARG A 466 33.58 26.72 -17.09
N ALA A 467 33.12 27.92 -16.76
CA ALA A 467 32.93 29.03 -17.69
C ALA A 467 33.53 30.32 -17.14
N ALA A 468 33.71 31.32 -18.02
CA ALA A 468 34.20 32.65 -17.62
C ALA A 468 33.24 33.24 -16.57
N LEU A 469 33.80 33.79 -15.49
CA LEU A 469 33.06 34.50 -14.47
C LEU A 469 32.68 35.90 -14.99
N PRO A 470 31.48 36.40 -14.70
CA PRO A 470 31.13 37.79 -14.97
C PRO A 470 32.02 38.73 -14.20
N ASP A 471 32.16 39.96 -14.68
CA ASP A 471 32.90 40.98 -13.94
C ASP A 471 32.27 41.27 -12.56
N PRO A 472 33.05 41.70 -11.54
CA PRO A 472 32.50 41.94 -10.21
C PRO A 472 31.27 42.86 -10.17
N ALA A 473 31.28 43.92 -11.00
CA ALA A 473 30.13 44.84 -11.12
C ALA A 473 28.92 44.19 -11.78
N GLU A 474 29.11 43.33 -12.79
CA GLU A 474 28.06 42.58 -13.41
C GLU A 474 27.52 41.47 -12.48
N CYS A 475 28.40 40.89 -11.64
CA CYS A 475 28.03 39.89 -10.69
C CYS A 475 26.92 40.36 -9.74
N GLU A 476 26.94 41.62 -9.28
CA GLU A 476 25.89 42.20 -8.45
C GLU A 476 24.55 42.26 -9.18
N LEU A 477 24.55 42.60 -10.46
CA LEU A 477 23.33 42.63 -11.31
C LEU A 477 22.76 41.23 -11.58
N LEU A 478 23.66 40.22 -11.67
CA LEU A 478 23.29 38.86 -11.97
C LEU A 478 22.93 38.04 -10.71
N LEU A 479 23.33 38.52 -9.52
CA LEU A 479 23.14 37.80 -8.25
C LEU A 479 21.68 37.45 -7.95
N PRO A 480 20.65 38.33 -8.18
CA PRO A 480 19.24 37.97 -8.00
C PRO A 480 18.79 36.82 -8.91
N TYR A 481 19.29 36.78 -10.15
CA TYR A 481 19.00 35.68 -11.09
C TYR A 481 19.71 34.39 -10.65
N ALA A 482 20.98 34.48 -10.27
CA ALA A 482 21.72 33.33 -9.74
C ALA A 482 21.03 32.75 -8.49
N ALA A 483 20.49 33.61 -7.64
CA ALA A 483 19.71 33.20 -6.46
C ALA A 483 18.39 32.55 -6.85
N ALA A 484 17.64 33.12 -7.81
CA ALA A 484 16.41 32.53 -8.31
C ALA A 484 16.63 31.14 -8.94
N PHE A 485 17.81 30.89 -9.50
CA PHE A 485 18.19 29.63 -10.12
C PHE A 485 18.89 28.65 -9.15
N GLY A 486 19.25 29.10 -7.93
CA GLY A 486 19.94 28.29 -6.91
C GLY A 486 21.46 28.20 -7.11
N TRP A 487 22.09 29.13 -7.82
CA TRP A 487 23.53 29.12 -8.11
C TRP A 487 24.29 30.28 -7.46
N ALA A 488 23.62 31.17 -6.71
CA ALA A 488 24.24 32.37 -6.13
C ALA A 488 25.44 32.05 -5.24
N ALA A 489 25.35 31.09 -4.33
CA ALA A 489 26.43 30.71 -3.42
C ALA A 489 27.68 30.23 -4.16
N HIS A 490 27.50 29.42 -5.20
CA HIS A 490 28.61 28.91 -6.01
C HIS A 490 29.30 30.04 -6.78
N LEU A 491 28.49 30.93 -7.37
CA LEU A 491 29.01 32.08 -8.09
C LEU A 491 29.84 33.00 -7.16
N LEU A 492 29.31 33.31 -5.98
CA LEU A 492 30.00 34.12 -4.97
C LEU A 492 31.32 33.49 -4.51
N MET A 493 31.35 32.19 -4.27
CA MET A 493 32.56 31.48 -3.87
C MET A 493 33.65 31.52 -4.94
N GLN A 494 33.28 31.46 -6.22
CA GLN A 494 34.26 31.61 -7.30
C GLN A 494 34.76 33.06 -7.43
N GLN A 495 33.88 34.06 -7.26
CA GLN A 495 34.30 35.47 -7.24
C GLN A 495 35.27 35.78 -6.08
N LYS A 496 35.01 35.23 -4.89
CA LYS A 496 35.93 35.35 -3.75
C LYS A 496 37.33 34.81 -4.07
N LYS A 497 37.41 33.64 -4.72
CA LYS A 497 38.69 33.04 -5.13
C LYS A 497 39.47 33.94 -6.11
N ARG A 498 38.78 34.75 -6.91
CA ARG A 498 39.40 35.76 -7.78
C ARG A 498 39.84 37.06 -7.07
N GLY A 499 39.45 37.22 -5.80
CA GLY A 499 39.82 38.39 -5.00
C GLY A 499 39.03 39.67 -5.30
N GLY A 500 37.92 39.58 -6.01
CA GLY A 500 37.25 40.73 -6.62
C GLY A 500 35.81 41.00 -6.23
N PHE A 501 35.22 40.45 -5.15
CA PHE A 501 33.85 40.75 -4.79
C PHE A 501 33.74 41.55 -3.50
N ALA A 502 33.23 42.81 -3.59
CA ALA A 502 32.82 43.60 -2.44
C ALA A 502 31.37 43.24 -2.05
N LEU A 503 31.08 43.24 -0.75
CA LEU A 503 29.72 43.04 -0.27
C LEU A 503 28.81 44.18 -0.78
N PRO A 504 27.60 43.86 -1.29
CA PRO A 504 26.67 44.89 -1.77
C PRO A 504 26.23 45.83 -0.63
N PRO A 505 25.98 47.14 -0.91
CA PRO A 505 25.64 48.14 0.11
C PRO A 505 24.31 47.88 0.81
N TRP A 506 23.42 47.09 0.19
CA TRP A 506 22.14 46.66 0.76
C TRP A 506 22.24 45.48 1.74
N PHE A 507 23.44 44.89 1.88
CA PHE A 507 23.75 43.87 2.86
C PHE A 507 24.66 44.44 3.95
N GLN A 508 24.11 44.72 5.13
CA GLN A 508 24.83 45.31 6.24
C GLN A 508 25.12 44.22 7.29
N ALA A 509 26.37 43.83 7.36
CA ALA A 509 26.89 42.91 8.36
C ALA A 509 27.91 43.60 9.27
N PHE A 510 28.07 43.12 10.51
CA PHE A 510 29.16 43.57 11.36
C PHE A 510 30.48 43.17 10.73
N GLN A 511 31.28 44.20 10.40
CA GLN A 511 32.59 43.98 9.79
C GLN A 511 33.49 43.19 10.74
N THR A 512 34.06 42.12 10.23
CA THR A 512 35.02 41.27 10.93
C THR A 512 36.28 41.16 10.09
N SER A 513 37.42 41.25 10.73
CA SER A 513 38.72 41.16 10.05
C SER A 513 39.01 39.78 9.44
N ASP A 514 38.21 38.76 9.76
CA ASP A 514 38.38 37.37 9.33
C ASP A 514 37.54 37.00 8.09
N GLY A 515 36.78 37.94 7.49
CA GLY A 515 35.93 37.70 6.32
C GLY A 515 34.73 36.80 6.61
N SER A 516 34.28 36.69 7.87
CA SER A 516 33.10 35.93 8.27
C SER A 516 31.81 36.58 7.80
N ASP A 517 31.79 37.85 7.48
CA ASP A 517 30.72 38.62 6.86
C ASP A 517 30.41 38.12 5.44
N PHE A 518 31.42 37.87 4.61
CA PHE A 518 31.25 37.26 3.32
C PHE A 518 30.71 35.80 3.44
N ASN A 519 31.23 35.03 4.37
CA ASN A 519 30.79 33.67 4.60
C ASN A 519 29.32 33.63 5.06
N ALA A 520 28.89 34.59 5.90
CA ALA A 520 27.51 34.75 6.31
C ALA A 520 26.59 35.12 5.14
N PHE A 521 27.04 36.02 4.25
CA PHE A 521 26.34 36.36 3.02
C PHE A 521 26.21 35.15 2.10
N ALA A 522 27.27 34.39 1.88
CA ALA A 522 27.26 33.19 1.06
C ALA A 522 26.38 32.09 1.66
N ALA A 523 26.41 31.91 3.00
CA ALA A 523 25.55 30.94 3.70
C ALA A 523 24.06 31.24 3.52
N LEU A 524 23.69 32.54 3.50
CA LEU A 524 22.32 32.95 3.21
C LEU A 524 21.85 32.45 1.84
N MET A 525 22.73 32.40 0.85
CA MET A 525 22.42 31.94 -0.50
C MET A 525 22.23 30.43 -0.61
N VAL A 526 22.69 29.66 0.37
CA VAL A 526 22.52 28.19 0.41
C VAL A 526 21.17 27.78 0.99
N CYS A 527 20.59 28.56 1.90
CA CYS A 527 19.38 28.19 2.62
C CYS A 527 18.16 27.97 1.72
N ASP A 528 18.14 28.47 0.49
CA ASP A 528 17.06 28.26 -0.48
C ASP A 528 17.18 26.98 -1.31
N SER A 529 18.34 26.33 -1.33
CA SER A 529 18.59 25.18 -2.21
C SER A 529 18.09 23.83 -1.65
N GLN A 530 17.77 23.74 -0.35
CA GLN A 530 17.42 22.47 0.33
C GLN A 530 15.93 22.08 0.30
N GLY A 531 15.08 22.79 -0.42
CA GLY A 531 13.62 22.61 -0.41
C GLY A 531 13.01 21.75 -1.53
N SER A 532 13.74 20.87 -2.21
CA SER A 532 13.19 20.11 -3.33
C SER A 532 13.67 18.66 -3.32
N GLY A 533 13.01 17.82 -2.53
CA GLY A 533 13.25 16.38 -2.57
C GLY A 533 12.33 15.63 -1.62
N GLY A 534 11.09 15.34 -2.02
CA GLY A 534 10.16 14.46 -1.32
C GLY A 534 9.92 13.18 -2.08
N GLY A 535 10.62 12.10 -1.75
CA GLY A 535 10.33 10.76 -2.18
C GLY A 535 9.52 10.02 -1.12
N GLY A 536 8.29 9.59 -1.44
CA GLY A 536 7.46 8.74 -0.60
C GLY A 536 7.66 7.27 -0.93
N GLY A 537 8.05 6.47 0.08
CA GLY A 537 8.10 5.01 -0.03
C GLY A 537 6.84 4.37 0.52
N PHE A 538 6.24 3.43 -0.21
CA PHE A 538 5.17 2.57 0.25
C PHE A 538 5.74 1.20 0.61
N GLY A 539 5.47 0.74 1.87
CA GLY A 539 5.71 -0.63 2.32
C GLY A 539 4.39 -1.38 2.45
N GLY A 540 4.27 -2.52 1.78
CA GLY A 540 3.12 -3.42 1.85
C GLY A 540 3.42 -4.63 2.73
N GLY A 541 2.46 -5.02 3.58
CA GLY A 541 2.47 -6.28 4.33
C GLY A 541 1.29 -7.15 3.92
N GLY A 542 1.55 -8.37 3.52
CA GLY A 542 0.55 -9.38 3.17
C GLY A 542 0.29 -10.33 4.34
N GLY A 543 -0.98 -10.70 4.53
CA GLY A 543 -1.42 -11.70 5.49
C GLY A 543 -2.20 -12.80 4.80
N ALA A 544 -1.94 -14.05 5.17
CA ALA A 544 -2.65 -15.24 4.71
C ALA A 544 -3.55 -15.80 5.82
N SER A 545 -4.70 -16.36 5.45
CA SER A 545 -5.71 -16.99 6.31
C SER A 545 -5.85 -18.45 5.91
N GLY A 546 -6.09 -19.35 6.79
CA GLY A 546 -6.95 -19.86 7.72
C GLY A 546 -7.17 -21.34 7.57
N GLY A 547 -7.54 -22.05 8.58
CA GLY A 547 -7.87 -23.46 8.62
C GLY A 547 -8.63 -23.80 9.89
N GLY A 548 -9.54 -24.77 9.82
CA GLY A 548 -10.39 -25.19 10.93
C GLY A 548 -9.62 -25.99 12.00
N ALA A 549 -10.03 -25.88 13.25
CA ALA A 549 -9.30 -26.34 14.43
C ALA A 549 -9.98 -27.47 15.21
N SER A 550 -9.22 -28.25 15.95
CA SER A 550 -9.72 -29.13 17.03
C SER A 550 -8.83 -29.05 18.25
N GLY A 551 -9.42 -29.09 19.44
CA GLY A 551 -8.68 -28.99 20.66
C GLY A 551 -9.49 -29.31 21.93
N ALA A 552 -8.85 -29.29 23.09
CA ALA A 552 -9.46 -29.36 24.38
C ALA A 552 -9.12 -28.13 25.21
N GLY A 553 -10.04 -27.72 26.04
CA GLY A 553 -9.91 -26.57 26.89
C GLY A 553 -10.36 -26.75 28.33
#